data_11e1826c5da99dceac1c26ff8130aaae
#
_entry.id   11e1826c5da99dceac1c26ff8130aaae
#
_cell.length_a   1.000
_cell.length_b   1.000
_cell.length_c   1.000
_cell.angle_alpha   90.00
_cell.angle_beta   90.00
_cell.angle_gamma   90.00
#
_symmetry.space_group_name_H-M   'P 1'
#
loop_
_entity.id
_entity.type
_entity.pdbx_description
1 polymer ?
#
loop_
_entity_poly.entity_id
_entity_poly.type
_entity_poly.pdbx_seq_one_letter_code
_entity_poly.pdbx_strand_id
1 'polypeptide(L)'
;MATFTRLASTLTAKYFPSQSLTDAFYIDGRLFGKREIRGADITIDKEERGFFFSVFSHPTIPGYEPGTMPPYEPQLRATCNEVKFGRKEIDGMIEGFLSTAVDVTGKMKLRDSENRSPYFSGIIVHDAEAFAVTIGSGLAFLYRDDTLFPLTDAGIAMEPIDSFGNRVSDFFYYCSSKTANALWSNFFTLSVDDCIVLCNKEVYDALGQRELLRILEEADDQCDAAGSVITQASARMPNTPMQFSISFVESVTSNEKKGLFGFKKNKADKYSEDMSIKSTFEGGVDGAAAEAVASAGFTTGLNNVTSGA
;
A
#
# COMPACT_ATOMS: atom_id res chain seq x y z
N MET A 1 -16.07 17.21 8.65
CA MET A 1 -15.01 18.17 8.24
C MET A 1 -14.00 17.38 7.42
N ALA A 2 -13.41 17.96 6.39
CA ALA A 2 -12.40 17.22 5.62
C ALA A 2 -11.08 17.20 6.40
N THR A 3 -10.53 16.00 6.59
CA THR A 3 -9.24 15.78 7.24
C THR A 3 -8.26 15.30 6.18
N PHE A 4 -7.08 15.89 6.14
CA PHE A 4 -6.02 15.54 5.22
C PHE A 4 -4.91 14.79 5.96
N THR A 5 -4.38 13.77 5.35
CA THR A 5 -3.27 12.99 5.88
C THR A 5 -2.09 13.13 4.93
N ARG A 6 -0.90 13.39 5.45
CA ARG A 6 0.34 13.33 4.69
C ARG A 6 0.98 11.96 4.91
N LEU A 7 1.16 11.22 3.81
CA LEU A 7 1.77 9.90 3.79
C LEU A 7 3.06 9.89 2.97
N ALA A 8 4.14 9.46 3.61
CA ALA A 8 5.36 9.05 2.95
C ALA A 8 5.30 7.52 2.77
N SER A 9 5.21 7.06 1.52
CA SER A 9 4.98 5.65 1.21
C SER A 9 6.07 5.10 0.31
N THR A 10 6.57 3.92 0.63
CA THR A 10 7.52 3.18 -0.21
C THR A 10 7.01 1.77 -0.46
N LEU A 11 7.04 1.37 -1.72
CA LEU A 11 6.79 0.00 -2.14
C LEU A 11 8.06 -0.59 -2.69
N THR A 12 8.38 -1.79 -2.21
CA THR A 12 9.52 -2.60 -2.65
C THR A 12 9.04 -4.00 -2.98
N ALA A 13 9.48 -4.53 -4.10
CA ALA A 13 9.07 -5.87 -4.52
C ALA A 13 10.21 -6.64 -5.18
N LYS A 14 10.15 -7.95 -5.04
CA LYS A 14 10.98 -8.91 -5.76
C LYS A 14 10.08 -9.88 -6.51
N TYR A 15 10.12 -9.83 -7.82
CA TYR A 15 9.25 -10.63 -8.68
C TYR A 15 10.00 -11.82 -9.26
N PHE A 16 9.28 -12.91 -9.42
CA PHE A 16 9.74 -14.09 -10.13
C PHE A 16 8.70 -14.50 -11.17
N PRO A 17 9.12 -14.96 -12.35
CA PRO A 17 8.20 -15.39 -13.38
C PRO A 17 7.28 -16.50 -12.89
N SER A 18 5.99 -16.36 -13.11
CA SER A 18 5.00 -17.42 -12.99
C SER A 18 4.15 -17.46 -14.25
N GLN A 19 3.72 -18.65 -14.64
CA GLN A 19 2.85 -18.80 -15.82
C GLN A 19 1.38 -18.55 -15.49
N SER A 20 1.00 -18.76 -14.23
CA SER A 20 -0.39 -18.73 -13.80
C SER A 20 -0.74 -17.50 -12.97
N LEU A 21 0.24 -16.82 -12.40
CA LEU A 21 0.04 -15.64 -11.55
C LEU A 21 0.87 -14.45 -12.02
N THR A 22 0.32 -13.27 -11.83
CA THR A 22 1.02 -11.99 -12.02
C THR A 22 0.94 -11.20 -10.74
N ASP A 23 2.10 -10.85 -10.20
CA ASP A 23 2.23 -9.99 -9.03
C ASP A 23 2.18 -8.52 -9.45
N ALA A 24 1.43 -7.71 -8.73
CA ALA A 24 1.28 -6.30 -9.00
C ALA A 24 0.94 -5.52 -7.73
N PHE A 25 1.01 -4.21 -7.82
CA PHE A 25 0.53 -3.30 -6.79
C PHE A 25 -0.15 -2.09 -7.41
N TYR A 26 -1.08 -1.54 -6.65
CA TYR A 26 -1.81 -0.34 -7.01
C TYR A 26 -1.54 0.74 -5.97
N ILE A 27 -1.01 1.85 -6.46
CA ILE A 27 -0.70 2.99 -5.63
C ILE A 27 -1.52 4.16 -6.13
N ASP A 28 -2.51 4.53 -5.38
CA ASP A 28 -3.21 5.80 -5.44
C ASP A 28 -3.49 6.31 -6.86
N GLY A 29 -4.08 5.46 -7.67
CA GLY A 29 -4.45 5.74 -9.05
C GLY A 29 -3.61 5.03 -10.12
N ARG A 30 -2.59 4.26 -9.74
CA ARG A 30 -1.66 3.63 -10.67
C ARG A 30 -1.38 2.18 -10.39
N LEU A 31 -1.31 1.41 -11.46
CA LEU A 31 -0.99 -0.01 -11.44
C LEU A 31 0.45 -0.22 -11.88
N PHE A 32 1.22 -0.95 -11.06
CA PHE A 32 2.61 -1.31 -11.31
C PHE A 32 2.81 -2.82 -11.25
N GLY A 33 3.92 -3.32 -11.75
CA GLY A 33 4.36 -4.71 -11.53
C GLY A 33 4.11 -5.68 -12.66
N LYS A 34 3.95 -5.22 -13.88
CA LYS A 34 3.58 -6.10 -14.99
C LYS A 34 4.67 -7.01 -15.55
N ARG A 35 5.97 -6.71 -15.38
CA ARG A 35 6.99 -7.35 -16.21
C ARG A 35 8.35 -7.51 -15.56
N GLU A 36 8.49 -7.09 -14.35
CA GLU A 36 9.82 -6.95 -13.79
C GLU A 36 10.19 -8.19 -12.99
N ILE A 37 11.20 -8.87 -13.48
CA ILE A 37 11.89 -9.95 -12.77
C ILE A 37 12.74 -9.39 -11.63
N ARG A 38 12.81 -8.05 -11.51
CA ARG A 38 13.68 -7.32 -10.61
C ARG A 38 12.86 -6.47 -9.65
N GLY A 39 13.47 -6.17 -8.51
CA GLY A 39 12.86 -5.32 -7.51
C GLY A 39 12.50 -3.95 -8.07
N ALA A 40 11.39 -3.41 -7.62
CA ALA A 40 10.99 -2.04 -7.90
C ALA A 40 10.81 -1.33 -6.57
N ASP A 41 11.44 -0.17 -6.44
CA ASP A 41 11.27 0.72 -5.31
C ASP A 41 10.55 1.98 -5.78
N ILE A 42 9.37 2.24 -5.22
CA ILE A 42 8.58 3.40 -5.57
C ILE A 42 8.24 4.15 -4.29
N THR A 43 8.63 5.40 -4.24
CA THR A 43 8.34 6.30 -3.12
C THR A 43 7.38 7.40 -3.53
N ILE A 44 6.40 7.66 -2.68
CA ILE A 44 5.42 8.73 -2.82
C ILE A 44 5.36 9.46 -1.48
N ASP A 45 5.42 10.78 -1.53
CA ASP A 45 5.18 11.68 -0.40
C ASP A 45 4.15 12.71 -0.83
N LYS A 46 2.97 12.69 -0.21
CA LYS A 46 1.90 13.65 -0.51
C LYS A 46 0.87 13.74 0.60
N GLU A 47 0.19 14.88 0.64
CA GLU A 47 -0.93 15.17 1.52
C GLU A 47 -2.23 15.14 0.73
N GLU A 48 -3.15 14.26 1.09
CA GLU A 48 -4.46 14.13 0.46
C GLU A 48 -5.56 13.77 1.48
N ARG A 49 -6.81 13.94 1.09
CA ARG A 49 -7.96 13.54 1.89
C ARG A 49 -8.13 12.03 1.91
N GLY A 50 -7.81 11.36 0.81
CA GLY A 50 -7.99 9.93 0.66
C GLY A 50 -6.87 9.26 -0.11
N PHE A 51 -6.56 8.02 0.28
CA PHE A 51 -5.56 7.17 -0.35
C PHE A 51 -6.08 5.76 -0.56
N PHE A 52 -5.58 5.12 -1.60
CA PHE A 52 -5.78 3.71 -1.83
C PHE A 52 -4.46 3.04 -2.23
N PHE A 53 -4.01 2.10 -1.40
CA PHE A 53 -2.82 1.27 -1.64
C PHE A 53 -3.19 -0.20 -1.60
N SER A 54 -2.58 -0.99 -2.49
CA SER A 54 -2.68 -2.45 -2.43
C SER A 54 -1.48 -3.14 -3.06
N VAL A 55 -1.11 -4.28 -2.48
CA VAL A 55 -0.20 -5.28 -3.04
C VAL A 55 -1.01 -6.55 -3.31
N PHE A 56 -0.83 -7.18 -4.45
CA PHE A 56 -1.65 -8.32 -4.81
C PHE A 56 -0.99 -9.21 -5.87
N SER A 57 -1.51 -10.43 -5.97
CA SER A 57 -1.26 -11.35 -7.07
C SER A 57 -2.59 -11.77 -7.66
N HIS A 58 -2.68 -11.79 -8.97
CA HIS A 58 -3.89 -12.16 -9.69
C HIS A 58 -3.61 -13.27 -10.71
N PRO A 59 -4.62 -14.03 -11.12
CA PRO A 59 -4.47 -15.01 -12.19
C PRO A 59 -3.99 -14.35 -13.48
N THR A 60 -3.01 -14.95 -14.14
CA THR A 60 -2.55 -14.50 -15.46
C THR A 60 -3.69 -14.61 -16.45
N ILE A 61 -3.95 -13.56 -17.20
CA ILE A 61 -5.03 -13.50 -18.17
C ILE A 61 -4.49 -14.01 -19.52
N PRO A 62 -4.97 -15.14 -20.03
CA PRO A 62 -4.52 -15.66 -21.32
C PRO A 62 -4.81 -14.67 -22.46
N GLY A 63 -3.83 -14.48 -23.34
CA GLY A 63 -3.97 -13.56 -24.49
C GLY A 63 -3.89 -12.08 -24.11
N TYR A 64 -3.58 -11.76 -22.86
CA TYR A 64 -3.37 -10.39 -22.45
C TYR A 64 -2.08 -9.83 -23.03
N GLU A 65 -2.22 -8.83 -23.89
CA GLU A 65 -1.06 -8.14 -24.47
C GLU A 65 -0.47 -7.15 -23.47
N PRO A 66 0.85 -7.18 -23.32
CA PRO A 66 1.54 -6.19 -22.51
C PRO A 66 1.27 -4.76 -23.01
N GLY A 67 0.84 -3.89 -22.11
CA GLY A 67 0.50 -2.49 -22.41
C GLY A 67 -1.01 -2.20 -22.52
N THR A 68 -1.85 -3.22 -22.61
CA THR A 68 -3.30 -3.05 -22.49
C THR A 68 -3.73 -2.94 -21.02
N MET A 69 -4.85 -2.29 -20.76
CA MET A 69 -5.42 -2.17 -19.42
C MET A 69 -5.97 -3.52 -18.95
N PRO A 70 -5.56 -4.06 -17.78
CA PRO A 70 -6.15 -5.26 -17.24
C PRO A 70 -7.65 -5.07 -16.96
N PRO A 71 -8.47 -6.12 -17.08
CA PRO A 71 -9.92 -6.00 -16.86
C PRO A 71 -10.32 -5.63 -15.44
N TYR A 72 -9.46 -5.81 -14.45
CA TYR A 72 -9.68 -5.40 -13.05
C TYR A 72 -9.20 -3.97 -12.75
N GLU A 73 -8.43 -3.33 -13.62
CA GLU A 73 -7.93 -1.97 -13.39
C GLU A 73 -9.05 -0.91 -13.31
N PRO A 74 -10.16 -0.98 -14.08
CA PRO A 74 -11.27 -0.05 -13.91
C PRO A 74 -11.87 -0.06 -12.50
N GLN A 75 -11.99 -1.22 -11.86
CA GLN A 75 -12.49 -1.33 -10.49
C GLN A 75 -11.51 -0.70 -9.49
N LEU A 76 -10.20 -0.97 -9.62
CA LEU A 76 -9.18 -0.31 -8.81
C LEU A 76 -9.25 1.21 -8.93
N ARG A 77 -9.41 1.72 -10.16
CA ARG A 77 -9.56 3.17 -10.40
C ARG A 77 -10.86 3.74 -9.82
N ALA A 78 -11.96 3.00 -9.93
CA ALA A 78 -13.25 3.43 -9.37
C ALA A 78 -13.17 3.54 -7.85
N THR A 79 -12.60 2.53 -7.17
CA THR A 79 -12.37 2.57 -5.73
C THR A 79 -11.46 3.73 -5.33
N CYS A 80 -10.35 3.92 -6.04
CA CYS A 80 -9.45 5.05 -5.78
C CYS A 80 -10.14 6.40 -5.92
N ASN A 81 -10.92 6.59 -6.97
CA ASN A 81 -11.66 7.84 -7.19
C ASN A 81 -12.73 8.07 -6.12
N GLU A 82 -13.44 7.02 -5.69
CA GLU A 82 -14.41 7.13 -4.59
C GLU A 82 -13.71 7.55 -3.31
N VAL A 83 -12.59 6.92 -2.97
CA VAL A 83 -11.82 7.24 -1.77
C VAL A 83 -11.26 8.66 -1.79
N LYS A 84 -10.77 9.13 -2.94
CA LYS A 84 -10.16 10.47 -3.06
C LYS A 84 -11.17 11.60 -3.16
N PHE A 85 -12.22 11.40 -3.93
CA PHE A 85 -13.15 12.45 -4.35
C PHE A 85 -14.59 12.19 -3.93
N GLY A 86 -14.87 11.00 -3.39
CA GLY A 86 -16.20 10.63 -2.93
C GLY A 86 -16.69 11.51 -1.80
N ARG A 87 -18.02 11.55 -1.64
CA ARG A 87 -18.70 12.29 -0.58
C ARG A 87 -19.15 11.41 0.58
N LYS A 88 -19.06 10.12 0.38
CA LYS A 88 -19.39 9.13 1.41
C LYS A 88 -18.32 9.14 2.49
N GLU A 89 -18.71 8.77 3.67
CA GLU A 89 -17.80 8.38 4.72
C GLU A 89 -17.19 7.02 4.39
N ILE A 90 -16.12 6.65 5.07
CA ILE A 90 -15.34 5.44 4.75
C ILE A 90 -16.19 4.16 4.83
N ASP A 91 -17.15 4.07 5.75
CA ASP A 91 -18.09 2.97 5.87
C ASP A 91 -18.92 2.72 4.59
N GLY A 92 -19.31 3.79 3.91
CA GLY A 92 -20.00 3.74 2.62
C GLY A 92 -19.15 3.29 1.43
N MET A 93 -17.83 3.11 1.62
CA MET A 93 -16.88 2.66 0.59
C MET A 93 -16.52 1.19 0.71
N ILE A 94 -16.86 0.53 1.81
CA ILE A 94 -16.44 -0.85 2.15
C ILE A 94 -16.86 -1.85 1.07
N GLU A 95 -18.12 -1.85 0.69
CA GLU A 95 -18.65 -2.83 -0.26
C GLU A 95 -17.94 -2.77 -1.60
N GLY A 96 -17.68 -1.55 -2.11
CA GLY A 96 -16.92 -1.34 -3.32
C GLY A 96 -15.48 -1.81 -3.21
N PHE A 97 -14.85 -1.59 -2.07
CA PHE A 97 -13.48 -2.01 -1.82
C PHE A 97 -13.37 -3.54 -1.69
N LEU A 98 -14.28 -4.19 -0.95
CA LEU A 98 -14.35 -5.65 -0.86
C LEU A 98 -14.59 -6.30 -2.22
N SER A 99 -15.53 -5.76 -3.01
CA SER A 99 -15.79 -6.25 -4.37
C SER A 99 -14.55 -6.15 -5.25
N THR A 100 -13.83 -5.03 -5.18
CA THR A 100 -12.58 -4.82 -5.93
C THR A 100 -11.52 -5.85 -5.55
N ALA A 101 -11.32 -6.12 -4.26
CA ALA A 101 -10.36 -7.12 -3.80
C ALA A 101 -10.71 -8.53 -4.31
N VAL A 102 -11.99 -8.90 -4.28
CA VAL A 102 -12.48 -10.19 -4.80
C VAL A 102 -12.32 -10.30 -6.30
N ASP A 103 -12.62 -9.25 -7.05
CA ASP A 103 -12.52 -9.24 -8.52
C ASP A 103 -11.05 -9.33 -8.97
N VAL A 104 -10.13 -8.63 -8.31
CA VAL A 104 -8.69 -8.70 -8.58
C VAL A 104 -8.16 -10.10 -8.38
N THR A 105 -8.55 -10.79 -7.32
CA THR A 105 -8.09 -12.15 -7.02
C THR A 105 -8.82 -13.24 -7.83
N GLY A 106 -9.82 -12.89 -8.64
CA GLY A 106 -10.53 -13.83 -9.50
C GLY A 106 -11.32 -14.87 -8.74
N LYS A 107 -11.88 -14.52 -7.58
CA LYS A 107 -12.66 -15.41 -6.70
C LYS A 107 -11.94 -16.70 -6.26
N MET A 108 -10.64 -16.68 -6.29
CA MET A 108 -9.75 -17.54 -5.51
C MET A 108 -9.91 -19.06 -5.62
N LYS A 109 -9.60 -19.64 -6.73
CA LYS A 109 -9.50 -21.11 -6.78
C LYS A 109 -8.25 -21.62 -7.48
N LEU A 110 -7.52 -20.72 -8.13
CA LEU A 110 -6.32 -21.08 -8.87
C LEU A 110 -5.11 -21.15 -7.92
N ARG A 111 -4.33 -22.19 -8.10
CA ARG A 111 -2.96 -22.27 -7.54
C ARG A 111 -2.01 -22.37 -8.73
N ASP A 112 -0.87 -21.74 -8.61
CA ASP A 112 0.19 -21.90 -9.60
C ASP A 112 0.99 -23.19 -9.40
N SER A 113 1.95 -23.43 -10.29
CA SER A 113 2.84 -24.60 -10.21
C SER A 113 3.70 -24.64 -8.96
N GLU A 114 3.90 -23.50 -8.30
CA GLU A 114 4.63 -23.38 -7.04
C GLU A 114 3.73 -23.43 -5.80
N ASN A 115 2.48 -23.86 -5.94
CA ASN A 115 1.46 -23.86 -4.88
C ASN A 115 1.04 -22.46 -4.38
N ARG A 116 1.32 -21.41 -5.14
CA ARG A 116 0.83 -20.07 -4.84
C ARG A 116 -0.65 -19.93 -5.22
N SER A 117 -1.33 -19.07 -4.54
CA SER A 117 -2.71 -18.66 -4.88
C SER A 117 -2.77 -17.15 -5.01
N PRO A 118 -3.70 -16.61 -5.81
CA PRO A 118 -3.94 -15.18 -5.83
C PRO A 118 -4.16 -14.64 -4.43
N TYR A 119 -3.67 -13.45 -4.16
CA TYR A 119 -3.84 -12.77 -2.87
C TYR A 119 -4.06 -11.28 -3.08
N PHE A 120 -4.58 -10.65 -2.06
CA PHE A 120 -4.76 -9.21 -1.99
C PHE A 120 -4.45 -8.73 -0.57
N SER A 121 -3.73 -7.64 -0.45
CA SER A 121 -3.61 -6.85 0.76
C SER A 121 -3.74 -5.39 0.39
N GLY A 122 -4.73 -4.72 0.92
CA GLY A 122 -5.00 -3.34 0.58
C GLY A 122 -5.59 -2.55 1.73
N ILE A 123 -5.44 -1.24 1.64
CA ILE A 123 -5.97 -0.28 2.59
C ILE A 123 -6.55 0.92 1.85
N ILE A 124 -7.66 1.42 2.36
CA ILE A 124 -8.18 2.73 2.02
C ILE A 124 -8.06 3.65 3.23
N VAL A 125 -7.76 4.91 2.96
CA VAL A 125 -7.74 6.00 3.95
C VAL A 125 -8.65 7.10 3.45
N HIS A 126 -9.53 7.61 4.29
CA HIS A 126 -10.40 8.74 3.97
C HIS A 126 -10.69 9.55 5.22
N ASP A 127 -10.47 10.87 5.18
CA ASP A 127 -10.61 11.76 6.35
C ASP A 127 -9.81 11.28 7.59
N ALA A 128 -8.61 10.74 7.37
CA ALA A 128 -7.73 10.14 8.39
C ALA A 128 -8.29 8.87 9.06
N GLU A 129 -9.40 8.33 8.61
CA GLU A 129 -9.84 6.99 8.98
C GLU A 129 -9.32 5.97 7.98
N ALA A 130 -8.98 4.78 8.45
CA ALA A 130 -8.42 3.70 7.65
C ALA A 130 -9.20 2.40 7.80
N PHE A 131 -9.18 1.61 6.72
CA PHE A 131 -9.84 0.30 6.66
C PHE A 131 -9.07 -0.61 5.72
N ALA A 132 -8.68 -1.78 6.20
CA ALA A 132 -7.87 -2.75 5.45
C ALA A 132 -8.70 -3.98 5.04
N VAL A 133 -8.34 -4.54 3.88
CA VAL A 133 -8.88 -5.81 3.38
C VAL A 133 -7.74 -6.71 2.96
N THR A 134 -7.81 -7.98 3.35
CA THR A 134 -6.86 -9.01 2.89
C THR A 134 -7.61 -10.24 2.36
N ILE A 135 -7.01 -10.89 1.34
CA ILE A 135 -7.49 -12.14 0.76
C ILE A 135 -6.28 -13.07 0.58
N GLY A 136 -6.47 -14.35 0.87
CA GLY A 136 -5.43 -15.35 0.70
C GLY A 136 -4.21 -15.11 1.59
N SER A 137 -3.02 -15.03 0.98
CA SER A 137 -1.75 -14.79 1.69
C SER A 137 -1.40 -13.30 1.86
N GLY A 138 -2.34 -12.38 1.60
CA GLY A 138 -2.15 -10.96 1.87
C GLY A 138 -2.17 -10.67 3.37
N LEU A 139 -1.28 -9.79 3.83
CA LEU A 139 -1.18 -9.35 5.23
C LEU A 139 -1.21 -7.84 5.31
N ALA A 140 -1.84 -7.33 6.35
CA ALA A 140 -1.90 -5.90 6.65
C ALA A 140 -1.66 -5.66 8.14
N PHE A 141 -0.81 -4.69 8.45
CA PHE A 141 -0.46 -4.34 9.82
C PHE A 141 -0.49 -2.83 10.02
N LEU A 142 -0.71 -2.44 11.26
CA LEU A 142 -0.45 -1.11 11.79
C LEU A 142 0.73 -1.22 12.76
N TYR A 143 1.79 -0.44 12.53
CA TYR A 143 2.84 -0.22 13.52
C TYR A 143 2.58 1.11 14.20
N ARG A 144 2.35 1.06 15.51
CA ARG A 144 2.01 2.19 16.36
C ARG A 144 2.56 1.96 17.74
N ASP A 145 3.17 2.97 18.34
CA ASP A 145 3.71 2.90 19.71
C ASP A 145 4.58 1.66 19.92
N ASP A 146 5.56 1.47 19.03
CA ASP A 146 6.52 0.34 19.01
C ASP A 146 5.88 -1.05 18.92
N THR A 147 4.61 -1.11 18.54
CA THR A 147 3.85 -2.36 18.45
C THR A 147 3.35 -2.62 17.03
N LEU A 148 3.51 -3.84 16.56
CA LEU A 148 2.97 -4.30 15.28
C LEU A 148 1.62 -4.98 15.48
N PHE A 149 0.55 -4.29 15.15
CA PHE A 149 -0.82 -4.82 15.25
C PHE A 149 -1.27 -5.45 13.94
N PRO A 150 -1.79 -6.68 13.94
CA PRO A 150 -2.45 -7.22 12.77
C PRO A 150 -3.76 -6.47 12.52
N LEU A 151 -4.02 -6.08 11.27
CA LEU A 151 -5.28 -5.45 10.87
C LEU A 151 -6.34 -6.48 10.47
N THR A 152 -5.92 -7.71 10.16
CA THR A 152 -6.81 -8.81 9.81
C THR A 152 -6.33 -10.11 10.45
N ASP A 153 -7.26 -11.00 10.79
CA ASP A 153 -6.94 -12.34 11.30
C ASP A 153 -6.58 -13.28 10.13
N ALA A 154 -5.38 -13.15 9.63
CA ALA A 154 -4.86 -13.94 8.52
C ALA A 154 -4.23 -15.28 8.94
N GLY A 155 -4.45 -15.72 10.18
CA GLY A 155 -3.93 -16.98 10.71
C GLY A 155 -2.40 -17.02 10.84
N ILE A 156 -1.76 -15.88 11.04
CA ILE A 156 -0.34 -15.77 11.37
C ILE A 156 -0.15 -15.90 12.88
N ALA A 157 0.94 -16.57 13.27
CA ALA A 157 1.33 -16.63 14.67
C ALA A 157 2.02 -15.32 15.07
N MET A 158 1.42 -14.56 15.97
CA MET A 158 1.97 -13.35 16.55
C MET A 158 1.88 -13.40 18.07
N GLU A 159 2.86 -12.82 18.73
CA GLU A 159 2.86 -12.62 20.18
C GLU A 159 2.32 -11.21 20.49
N PRO A 160 1.56 -11.01 21.57
CA PRO A 160 1.07 -9.69 21.96
C PRO A 160 2.19 -8.88 22.65
N ILE A 161 3.24 -8.56 21.91
CA ILE A 161 4.42 -7.82 22.42
C ILE A 161 4.69 -6.58 21.56
N ASP A 162 5.28 -5.56 22.21
CA ASP A 162 5.91 -4.43 21.55
C ASP A 162 7.34 -4.76 21.09
N SER A 163 8.04 -3.81 20.48
CA SER A 163 9.43 -3.96 20.04
C SER A 163 10.40 -4.23 21.20
N PHE A 164 10.06 -3.81 22.41
CA PHE A 164 10.84 -4.05 23.62
C PHE A 164 10.56 -5.43 24.26
N GLY A 165 9.58 -6.17 23.74
CA GLY A 165 9.17 -7.47 24.27
C GLY A 165 8.15 -7.40 25.42
N ASN A 166 7.56 -6.23 25.69
CA ASN A 166 6.50 -6.09 26.69
C ASN A 166 5.16 -6.55 26.13
N ARG A 167 4.31 -7.11 26.98
CA ARG A 167 2.96 -7.53 26.57
C ARG A 167 2.05 -6.33 26.33
N VAL A 168 1.28 -6.39 25.22
CA VAL A 168 0.29 -5.40 24.82
C VAL A 168 -1.12 -5.95 25.06
N SER A 169 -1.96 -5.22 25.80
CA SER A 169 -3.30 -5.68 26.21
C SER A 169 -4.29 -5.71 25.04
N ASP A 170 -4.22 -4.73 24.14
CA ASP A 170 -5.20 -4.50 23.08
C ASP A 170 -4.71 -4.99 21.69
N PHE A 171 -3.93 -6.07 21.70
CA PHE A 171 -3.23 -6.57 20.52
C PHE A 171 -4.13 -6.83 19.31
N PHE A 172 -5.33 -7.38 19.51
CA PHE A 172 -6.27 -7.67 18.43
C PHE A 172 -7.34 -6.60 18.25
N TYR A 173 -7.17 -5.42 18.82
CA TYR A 173 -8.16 -4.35 18.76
C TYR A 173 -8.55 -3.97 17.32
N TYR A 174 -7.60 -4.03 16.39
CA TYR A 174 -7.79 -3.63 15.00
C TYR A 174 -8.34 -4.72 14.09
N CYS A 175 -8.36 -5.97 14.53
CA CYS A 175 -8.93 -7.07 13.77
C CYS A 175 -10.44 -7.03 13.82
N SER A 176 -11.10 -7.37 12.70
CA SER A 176 -12.55 -7.45 12.59
C SER A 176 -12.99 -8.79 12.00
N SER A 177 -14.01 -8.76 11.19
CA SER A 177 -14.74 -9.91 10.67
C SER A 177 -14.09 -10.54 9.44
N LYS A 178 -14.67 -11.66 9.00
CA LYS A 178 -14.35 -12.33 7.75
C LYS A 178 -15.61 -12.84 7.07
N THR A 179 -15.56 -12.87 5.74
CA THR A 179 -16.43 -13.69 4.93
C THR A 179 -15.61 -14.76 4.23
N ALA A 180 -16.25 -15.69 3.52
CA ALA A 180 -15.61 -16.90 2.98
C ALA A 180 -14.25 -16.70 2.28
N ASN A 181 -13.99 -15.54 1.70
CA ASN A 181 -12.77 -15.28 0.92
C ASN A 181 -12.02 -14.00 1.31
N ALA A 182 -12.60 -13.13 2.15
CA ALA A 182 -11.99 -11.87 2.52
C ALA A 182 -12.01 -11.66 4.03
N LEU A 183 -10.93 -11.09 4.54
CA LEU A 183 -10.77 -10.61 5.90
C LEU A 183 -10.73 -9.10 5.86
N TRP A 184 -11.27 -8.43 6.86
CA TRP A 184 -11.21 -6.97 6.97
C TRP A 184 -10.98 -6.50 8.39
N SER A 185 -10.39 -5.30 8.49
CA SER A 185 -10.12 -4.66 9.77
C SER A 185 -11.37 -4.01 10.37
N ASN A 186 -11.29 -3.65 11.62
CA ASN A 186 -12.09 -2.55 12.15
C ASN A 186 -11.65 -1.23 11.52
N PHE A 187 -12.49 -0.19 11.65
CA PHE A 187 -12.05 1.17 11.37
C PHE A 187 -11.08 1.63 12.45
N PHE A 188 -10.09 2.38 12.03
CA PHE A 188 -9.18 3.03 12.95
C PHE A 188 -8.77 4.39 12.42
N THR A 189 -8.59 5.32 13.32
CA THR A 189 -8.10 6.66 12.98
C THR A 189 -6.58 6.64 12.94
N LEU A 190 -6.00 7.24 11.92
CA LEU A 190 -4.57 7.42 11.79
C LEU A 190 -4.07 8.53 12.72
N SER A 191 -2.92 8.29 13.29
CA SER A 191 -2.18 9.25 14.09
C SER A 191 -0.83 9.54 13.44
N VAL A 192 -0.22 10.67 13.79
CA VAL A 192 1.17 10.95 13.39
C VAL A 192 2.07 9.85 13.95
N ASP A 193 3.09 9.49 13.22
CA ASP A 193 4.04 8.41 13.48
C ASP A 193 3.50 6.98 13.28
N ASP A 194 2.24 6.81 12.88
CA ASP A 194 1.75 5.49 12.45
C ASP A 194 2.47 5.02 11.19
N CYS A 195 2.74 3.70 11.13
CA CYS A 195 3.15 3.05 9.90
C CYS A 195 2.15 1.99 9.47
N ILE A 196 1.64 2.09 8.25
CA ILE A 196 0.80 1.07 7.63
C ILE A 196 1.69 0.15 6.82
N VAL A 197 1.59 -1.15 7.06
CA VAL A 197 2.37 -2.17 6.35
C VAL A 197 1.43 -3.11 5.61
N LEU A 198 1.67 -3.28 4.30
CA LEU A 198 1.00 -4.26 3.46
C LEU A 198 2.04 -5.19 2.84
N CYS A 199 1.84 -6.49 2.93
CA CYS A 199 2.78 -7.44 2.31
C CYS A 199 2.09 -8.77 1.97
N ASN A 200 2.81 -9.64 1.27
CA ASN A 200 2.46 -11.05 1.16
C ASN A 200 3.06 -11.83 2.33
N LYS A 201 2.44 -12.97 2.62
CA LYS A 201 2.79 -13.83 3.76
C LYS A 201 4.25 -14.29 3.73
N GLU A 202 4.82 -14.46 2.55
CA GLU A 202 6.19 -14.89 2.35
C GLU A 202 7.21 -13.93 2.98
N VAL A 203 6.93 -12.63 2.99
CA VAL A 203 7.76 -11.64 3.69
C VAL A 203 7.73 -11.89 5.19
N TYR A 204 6.54 -12.09 5.75
CA TYR A 204 6.37 -12.35 7.17
C TYR A 204 6.96 -13.71 7.59
N ASP A 205 6.74 -14.76 6.79
CA ASP A 205 7.30 -16.10 7.07
C ASP A 205 8.84 -16.10 7.03
N ALA A 206 9.44 -15.28 6.17
CA ALA A 206 10.89 -15.14 6.08
C ALA A 206 11.49 -14.43 7.31
N LEU A 207 10.85 -13.39 7.81
CA LEU A 207 11.39 -12.55 8.89
C LEU A 207 10.89 -12.96 10.27
N GLY A 208 9.59 -13.20 10.37
CA GLY A 208 8.88 -13.32 11.64
C GLY A 208 8.63 -11.95 12.29
N GLN A 209 7.77 -11.95 13.30
CA GLN A 209 7.34 -10.75 14.00
C GLN A 209 8.49 -9.93 14.58
N ARG A 210 9.39 -10.59 15.30
CA ARG A 210 10.47 -9.89 16.05
C ARG A 210 11.45 -9.20 15.12
N GLU A 211 11.80 -9.84 14.03
CA GLU A 211 12.71 -9.23 13.06
C GLU A 211 12.04 -8.07 12.31
N LEU A 212 10.76 -8.23 11.96
CA LEU A 212 10.01 -7.15 11.35
C LEU A 212 9.87 -5.94 12.28
N LEU A 213 9.54 -6.16 13.56
CA LEU A 213 9.53 -5.11 14.59
C LEU A 213 10.89 -4.40 14.68
N ARG A 214 11.99 -5.18 14.78
CA ARG A 214 13.34 -4.62 14.87
C ARG A 214 13.69 -3.74 13.67
N ILE A 215 13.34 -4.17 12.46
CA ILE A 215 13.59 -3.37 11.25
C ILE A 215 12.79 -2.08 11.27
N LEU A 216 11.51 -2.14 11.67
CA LEU A 216 10.66 -0.94 11.74
C LEU A 216 11.12 0.06 12.79
N GLU A 217 11.67 -0.42 13.91
CA GLU A 217 12.21 0.40 14.98
C GLU A 217 13.56 1.06 14.60
N GLU A 218 14.44 0.30 13.91
CA GLU A 218 15.79 0.74 13.58
C GLU A 218 15.88 1.58 12.31
N ALA A 219 14.84 1.58 11.46
CA ALA A 219 14.86 2.26 10.17
C ALA A 219 14.80 3.77 10.32
N ASP A 220 15.66 4.48 9.58
CA ASP A 220 15.69 5.93 9.55
C ASP A 220 14.45 6.54 8.85
N ASP A 221 13.91 5.84 7.85
CA ASP A 221 12.72 6.25 7.10
C ASP A 221 12.02 5.04 6.45
N GLN A 222 10.91 5.30 5.77
CA GLN A 222 10.13 4.26 5.07
C GLN A 222 10.91 3.59 3.91
N CYS A 223 11.87 4.28 3.30
CA CYS A 223 12.70 3.71 2.23
C CYS A 223 13.71 2.71 2.81
N ASP A 224 14.34 3.07 3.91
CA ASP A 224 15.28 2.19 4.62
C ASP A 224 14.56 0.96 5.17
N ALA A 225 13.39 1.15 5.80
CA ALA A 225 12.55 0.05 6.26
C ALA A 225 12.21 -0.93 5.13
N ALA A 226 11.70 -0.41 4.01
CA ALA A 226 11.29 -1.22 2.87
C ALA A 226 12.48 -1.99 2.26
N GLY A 227 13.60 -1.31 2.06
CA GLY A 227 14.83 -1.91 1.53
C GLY A 227 15.39 -3.00 2.44
N SER A 228 15.45 -2.74 3.75
CA SER A 228 15.89 -3.69 4.76
C SER A 228 15.01 -4.94 4.83
N VAL A 229 13.68 -4.76 4.83
CA VAL A 229 12.71 -5.86 4.86
C VAL A 229 12.92 -6.78 3.65
N ILE A 230 12.88 -6.25 2.44
CA ILE A 230 12.98 -7.07 1.22
C ILE A 230 14.36 -7.71 1.07
N THR A 231 15.42 -6.99 1.42
CA THR A 231 16.78 -7.52 1.37
C THR A 231 16.96 -8.72 2.31
N GLN A 232 16.55 -8.57 3.56
CA GLN A 232 16.70 -9.63 4.55
C GLN A 232 15.75 -10.81 4.28
N ALA A 233 14.48 -10.54 3.92
CA ALA A 233 13.53 -11.59 3.58
C ALA A 233 14.01 -12.41 2.37
N SER A 234 14.49 -11.73 1.33
CA SER A 234 15.02 -12.40 0.12
C SER A 234 16.29 -13.20 0.38
N ALA A 235 17.12 -12.79 1.33
CA ALA A 235 18.30 -13.57 1.72
C ALA A 235 17.91 -14.88 2.42
N ARG A 236 16.82 -14.89 3.19
CA ARG A 236 16.32 -16.08 3.89
C ARG A 236 15.50 -17.00 3.00
N MET A 237 14.74 -16.44 2.07
CA MET A 237 13.90 -17.18 1.12
C MET A 237 14.22 -16.76 -0.32
N PRO A 238 15.36 -17.20 -0.88
CA PRO A 238 15.74 -16.90 -2.25
C PRO A 238 14.73 -17.49 -3.25
N ASN A 239 14.54 -16.80 -4.38
CA ASN A 239 13.60 -17.19 -5.45
C ASN A 239 12.11 -17.20 -5.05
N THR A 240 11.76 -16.51 -3.98
CA THR A 240 10.38 -16.36 -3.55
C THR A 240 9.90 -14.95 -3.90
N PRO A 241 8.74 -14.80 -4.56
CA PRO A 241 8.15 -13.49 -4.83
C PRO A 241 7.76 -12.79 -3.53
N MET A 242 8.16 -11.54 -3.41
CA MET A 242 7.92 -10.74 -2.22
C MET A 242 7.45 -9.36 -2.61
N GLN A 243 6.42 -8.88 -1.93
CA GLN A 243 5.90 -7.52 -2.06
C GLN A 243 5.73 -6.92 -0.67
N PHE A 244 6.25 -5.73 -0.50
CA PHE A 244 6.18 -4.98 0.76
C PHE A 244 5.88 -3.52 0.47
N SER A 245 4.91 -2.98 1.17
CA SER A 245 4.56 -1.58 1.16
C SER A 245 4.53 -1.06 2.59
N ILE A 246 5.16 0.06 2.81
CA ILE A 246 5.09 0.80 4.07
C ILE A 246 4.67 2.23 3.79
N SER A 247 3.74 2.75 4.60
CA SER A 247 3.27 4.13 4.55
C SER A 247 3.39 4.74 5.93
N PHE A 248 4.21 5.77 6.04
CA PHE A 248 4.41 6.52 7.28
C PHE A 248 3.49 7.74 7.31
N VAL A 249 2.83 7.98 8.43
CA VAL A 249 1.93 9.14 8.63
C VAL A 249 2.73 10.30 9.18
N GLU A 250 3.06 11.27 8.34
CA GLU A 250 3.84 12.45 8.73
C GLU A 250 2.99 13.53 9.39
N SER A 251 1.75 13.70 8.95
CA SER A 251 0.84 14.67 9.54
C SER A 251 -0.63 14.33 9.30
N VAL A 252 -1.49 14.79 10.19
CA VAL A 252 -2.94 14.75 10.08
C VAL A 252 -3.48 16.15 10.32
N THR A 253 -4.11 16.76 9.31
CA THR A 253 -4.57 18.15 9.35
C THR A 253 -6.08 18.24 9.12
N SER A 254 -6.80 18.86 10.03
CA SER A 254 -8.23 19.13 9.89
C SER A 254 -8.46 20.55 9.41
N ASN A 255 -9.19 20.70 8.30
CA ASN A 255 -9.65 22.01 7.86
C ASN A 255 -10.79 22.47 8.78
N GLU A 256 -10.46 23.04 9.93
CA GLU A 256 -11.41 23.86 10.64
C GLU A 256 -11.74 25.08 9.77
N LYS A 257 -13.00 25.23 9.37
CA LYS A 257 -13.48 26.52 8.88
C LYS A 257 -13.30 27.50 10.03
N LYS A 258 -12.19 28.25 10.02
CA LYS A 258 -12.04 29.41 10.90
C LYS A 258 -13.23 30.32 10.67
N GLY A 259 -14.11 30.37 11.67
CA GLY A 259 -15.27 31.26 11.66
C GLY A 259 -14.81 32.69 11.33
N LEU A 260 -15.62 33.41 10.60
CA LEU A 260 -15.38 34.69 9.96
C LEU A 260 -15.12 35.86 10.93
N PHE A 261 -14.51 35.64 12.08
CA PHE A 261 -14.14 36.69 13.01
C PHE A 261 -12.80 36.37 13.68
N GLY A 262 -11.74 36.99 13.16
CA GLY A 262 -10.44 36.99 13.86
C GLY A 262 -9.25 37.19 12.95
N PHE A 263 -9.03 38.44 12.54
CA PHE A 263 -7.74 38.86 11.99
C PHE A 263 -6.63 38.64 13.02
N LYS A 264 -5.80 37.62 12.85
CA LYS A 264 -4.41 37.62 13.30
C LYS A 264 -3.54 37.06 12.19
N LYS A 265 -2.79 37.97 11.60
CA LYS A 265 -1.75 37.73 10.64
C LYS A 265 -0.62 36.98 11.37
N ASN A 266 -0.52 35.68 11.20
CA ASN A 266 0.73 34.96 11.40
C ASN A 266 1.25 34.57 10.03
N LYS A 267 2.50 34.95 9.76
CA LYS A 267 3.25 34.53 8.58
C LYS A 267 3.30 32.99 8.61
N ALA A 268 2.51 32.38 7.76
CA ALA A 268 2.68 30.98 7.42
C ALA A 268 3.88 30.89 6.49
N ASP A 269 4.82 30.03 6.85
CA ASP A 269 5.91 29.64 5.99
C ASP A 269 5.34 29.08 4.70
N LYS A 270 5.85 29.63 3.61
CA LYS A 270 5.66 29.07 2.27
C LYS A 270 6.42 27.76 2.22
N TYR A 271 5.74 26.66 2.49
CA TYR A 271 6.20 25.37 1.98
C TYR A 271 5.69 25.24 0.55
N SER A 272 6.62 25.17 -0.36
CA SER A 272 6.39 24.80 -1.74
C SER A 272 5.83 23.37 -1.77
N GLU A 273 4.79 23.17 -2.54
CA GLU A 273 4.31 21.85 -2.95
C GLU A 273 5.41 21.17 -3.79
N ASP A 274 6.36 20.54 -3.12
CA ASP A 274 7.33 19.67 -3.79
C ASP A 274 6.82 18.23 -3.67
N MET A 275 6.10 17.81 -4.71
CA MET A 275 5.85 16.39 -4.93
C MET A 275 7.16 15.75 -5.38
N SER A 276 7.97 15.27 -4.45
CA SER A 276 9.13 14.47 -4.79
C SER A 276 8.72 13.02 -4.98
N ILE A 277 8.88 12.53 -6.19
CA ILE A 277 8.69 11.13 -6.53
C ILE A 277 10.06 10.58 -6.93
N LYS A 278 10.50 9.59 -6.18
CA LYS A 278 11.73 8.86 -6.50
C LYS A 278 11.37 7.44 -6.92
N SER A 279 11.80 7.01 -8.08
CA SER A 279 11.80 5.60 -8.47
C SER A 279 13.26 5.16 -8.65
N THR A 280 13.61 4.07 -8.02
CA THR A 280 14.93 3.45 -8.14
C THR A 280 14.75 2.01 -8.64
N PHE A 281 15.50 1.65 -9.66
CA PHE A 281 15.57 0.28 -10.16
C PHE A 281 16.93 -0.31 -9.85
N GLU A 282 16.97 -1.41 -9.12
CA GLU A 282 18.22 -2.12 -8.91
C GLU A 282 18.63 -2.95 -10.13
N GLY A 283 19.77 -2.61 -10.66
CA GLY A 283 20.59 -3.44 -11.58
C GLY A 283 20.07 -3.62 -13.00
N GLY A 284 20.66 -2.89 -13.93
CA GLY A 284 20.80 -3.22 -15.36
C GLY A 284 19.50 -3.47 -16.14
N VAL A 285 18.51 -2.63 -15.98
CA VAL A 285 17.38 -2.57 -16.93
C VAL A 285 17.84 -1.69 -18.11
N ASP A 286 17.57 -2.14 -19.34
CA ASP A 286 17.76 -1.29 -20.51
C ASP A 286 17.01 0.02 -20.31
N GLY A 287 17.67 1.16 -20.54
CA GLY A 287 17.16 2.50 -20.20
C GLY A 287 15.76 2.82 -20.72
N ALA A 288 15.29 2.12 -21.76
CA ALA A 288 13.96 2.26 -22.32
C ALA A 288 12.83 1.80 -21.37
N ALA A 289 13.09 0.79 -20.53
CA ALA A 289 12.09 0.29 -19.59
C ALA A 289 11.97 1.21 -18.37
N ALA A 290 13.09 1.80 -17.94
CA ALA A 290 13.12 2.77 -16.84
C ALA A 290 12.41 4.08 -17.23
N GLU A 291 12.63 4.57 -18.46
CA GLU A 291 11.94 5.75 -18.98
C GLU A 291 10.43 5.53 -19.14
N ALA A 292 10.01 4.32 -19.55
CA ALA A 292 8.58 4.02 -19.69
C ALA A 292 7.83 4.02 -18.35
N VAL A 293 8.48 3.58 -17.28
CA VAL A 293 7.89 3.61 -15.93
C VAL A 293 7.92 5.02 -15.36
N ALA A 294 9.02 5.74 -15.53
CA ALA A 294 9.12 7.13 -15.09
C ALA A 294 8.16 8.06 -15.86
N SER A 295 8.00 7.86 -17.18
CA SER A 295 7.11 8.69 -18.01
C SER A 295 5.62 8.32 -17.86
N ALA A 296 5.30 7.05 -17.66
CA ALA A 296 3.93 6.65 -17.32
C ALA A 296 3.52 7.13 -15.93
N GLY A 297 4.52 7.47 -15.13
CA GLY A 297 4.39 7.69 -13.73
C GLY A 297 3.76 9.02 -13.36
N PHE A 298 4.07 10.16 -13.91
CA PHE A 298 3.85 11.37 -13.16
C PHE A 298 3.65 12.66 -13.96
N THR A 299 2.95 12.58 -15.06
CA THR A 299 2.40 13.75 -15.71
C THR A 299 0.92 13.94 -15.38
N THR A 300 0.61 14.17 -14.13
CA THR A 300 -0.68 14.78 -13.79
C THR A 300 -0.38 16.13 -13.18
N GLY A 301 -0.53 17.17 -13.96
CA GLY A 301 -0.62 18.51 -13.43
C GLY A 301 0.11 19.61 -14.16
N LEU A 302 0.80 19.33 -15.26
CA LEU A 302 1.34 20.41 -16.09
C LEU A 302 1.23 20.06 -17.57
N ASN A 303 -0.01 19.98 -18.03
CA ASN A 303 -0.31 20.21 -19.42
C ASN A 303 -0.99 21.55 -19.54
N ASN A 304 -0.22 22.59 -19.55
CA ASN A 304 -0.60 23.73 -20.33
C ASN A 304 -0.07 23.53 -21.73
N VAL A 305 -1.01 23.19 -22.56
CA VAL A 305 -1.05 23.30 -23.99
C VAL A 305 -0.34 24.56 -24.46
N THR A 306 0.63 24.37 -25.32
CA THR A 306 0.83 25.29 -26.43
C THR A 306 0.86 24.46 -27.69
N SER A 307 -0.32 24.27 -28.26
CA SER A 307 -0.45 24.07 -29.70
C SER A 307 -0.27 25.46 -30.33
N GLY A 308 0.69 25.57 -31.16
CA GLY A 308 0.92 26.75 -31.97
C GLY A 308 1.64 26.38 -33.23
N ALA A 309 0.90 26.48 -34.35
CA ALA A 309 1.28 26.47 -35.74
C ALA A 309 1.87 25.16 -36.32
#